data_985997ddfa84683388508c97d36b78ad
#
_entry.id   985997ddfa84683388508c97d36b78ad
#
_cell.length_a   1.000
_cell.length_b   1.000
_cell.length_c   1.000
_cell.angle_alpha   90.00
_cell.angle_beta   90.00
_cell.angle_gamma   90.00
#
_symmetry.space_group_name_H-M   'P 1'
#
loop_
_entity.id
_entity.type
_entity.pdbx_description
1 polymer ?
#
loop_
_entity_poly.entity_id
_entity_poly.type
_entity_poly.pdbx_seq_one_letter_code
_entity_poly.pdbx_strand_id
1 'polypeptide(L)'
;TFENTATSAAMEHNVVLLTDNADATINRVGQAAMSAAANAYVPEDDGVLAATDLAKPGETVTLTFTAPSEPGEYAYICTFPGHYAMMQGTMRVIQ
;
A
#
# COMPACT_ATOMS: atom_id res chain seq x y z
N THR A 1 -8.92 3.51 7.68
CA THR A 1 -8.22 3.11 8.89
C THR A 1 -7.57 1.75 8.70
N PHE A 2 -6.31 1.65 9.07
CA PHE A 2 -5.57 0.40 9.01
C PHE A 2 -4.97 0.12 10.40
N GLU A 3 -5.32 -1.02 10.96
CA GLU A 3 -4.81 -1.46 12.26
C GLU A 3 -3.86 -2.65 12.06
N ASN A 4 -2.65 -2.54 12.61
CA ASN A 4 -1.69 -3.63 12.58
C ASN A 4 -1.88 -4.49 13.83
N THR A 5 -2.45 -5.67 13.66
CA THR A 5 -2.72 -6.60 14.76
C THR A 5 -1.61 -7.62 14.99
N ALA A 6 -0.47 -7.48 14.28
CA ALA A 6 0.65 -8.38 14.48
C ALA A 6 1.24 -8.25 15.89
N THR A 7 1.89 -9.31 16.36
CA THR A 7 2.51 -9.34 17.69
C THR A 7 4.03 -9.33 17.63
N SER A 8 4.61 -9.55 16.44
CA SER A 8 6.07 -9.54 16.25
C SER A 8 6.56 -8.13 15.94
N ALA A 9 7.59 -7.65 16.63
CA ALA A 9 8.15 -6.33 16.41
C ALA A 9 8.69 -6.10 14.99
N ALA A 10 8.98 -7.18 14.25
CA ALA A 10 9.46 -7.10 12.87
C ALA A 10 8.33 -6.93 11.85
N MET A 11 7.08 -7.02 12.25
CA MET A 11 5.94 -7.03 11.35
C MET A 11 5.32 -5.63 11.22
N GLU A 12 6.03 -4.73 10.55
CA GLU A 12 5.49 -3.42 10.20
C GLU A 12 4.78 -3.50 8.86
N HIS A 13 3.69 -2.77 8.72
CA HIS A 13 2.86 -2.78 7.51
C HIS A 13 2.37 -1.38 7.16
N ASN A 14 2.08 -1.17 5.88
CA ASN A 14 1.38 0.02 5.40
C ASN A 14 0.32 -0.40 4.38
N VAL A 15 -0.48 0.55 3.94
CA VAL A 15 -1.43 0.35 2.84
C VAL A 15 -1.09 1.39 1.77
N VAL A 16 -0.73 0.93 0.58
CA VAL A 16 -0.44 1.77 -0.57
C VAL A 16 -1.46 1.46 -1.65
N LEU A 17 -2.27 2.46 -2.00
CA LEU A 17 -3.30 2.34 -3.02
C LEU A 17 -2.68 2.71 -4.37
N LEU A 18 -2.88 1.84 -5.37
CA LEU A 18 -2.30 2.00 -6.70
C LEU A 18 -3.31 2.56 -7.69
N THR A 19 -2.80 3.02 -8.84
CA THR A 19 -3.63 3.63 -9.88
C THR A 19 -4.35 2.62 -10.77
N ASP A 20 -3.99 1.35 -10.68
CA ASP A 20 -4.61 0.26 -11.42
C ASP A 20 -4.45 -1.06 -10.67
N ASN A 21 -4.89 -2.16 -11.28
CA ASN A 21 -4.80 -3.50 -10.69
C ASN A 21 -3.89 -4.42 -11.51
N ALA A 22 -2.95 -3.85 -12.27
CA ALA A 22 -2.04 -4.63 -13.11
C ALA A 22 -0.87 -5.20 -12.30
N ASP A 23 -0.51 -6.45 -12.57
CA ASP A 23 0.63 -7.09 -11.92
C ASP A 23 1.93 -6.31 -12.15
N ALA A 24 2.09 -5.71 -13.33
CA ALA A 24 3.26 -4.91 -13.65
C ALA A 24 3.41 -3.71 -12.72
N THR A 25 2.31 -3.03 -12.41
CA THR A 25 2.30 -1.88 -11.49
C THR A 25 2.60 -2.34 -10.07
N ILE A 26 1.97 -3.42 -9.64
CA ILE A 26 2.19 -3.99 -8.29
C ILE A 26 3.66 -4.34 -8.10
N ASN A 27 4.26 -5.04 -9.05
CA ASN A 27 5.66 -5.45 -8.95
C ASN A 27 6.61 -4.26 -9.01
N ARG A 28 6.35 -3.29 -9.88
CA ARG A 28 7.20 -2.10 -10.01
C ARG A 28 7.21 -1.29 -8.71
N VAL A 29 6.04 -1.01 -8.16
CA VAL A 29 5.93 -0.23 -6.92
C VAL A 29 6.52 -1.01 -5.74
N GLY A 30 6.23 -2.30 -5.64
CA GLY A 30 6.75 -3.14 -4.56
C GLY A 30 8.28 -3.22 -4.56
N GLN A 31 8.89 -3.29 -5.74
CA GLN A 31 10.36 -3.32 -5.86
C GLN A 31 10.99 -1.96 -5.60
N ALA A 32 10.39 -0.89 -6.12
CA ALA A 32 10.88 0.46 -5.89
C ALA A 32 10.82 0.86 -4.42
N ALA A 33 9.88 0.31 -3.67
CA ALA A 33 9.69 0.58 -2.26
C ALA A 33 10.90 0.20 -1.41
N MET A 34 11.69 -0.79 -1.83
CA MET A 34 12.87 -1.22 -1.09
C MET A 34 13.93 -0.12 -0.98
N SER A 35 13.92 0.83 -1.91
CA SER A 35 14.83 1.98 -1.88
C SER A 35 14.21 3.22 -1.23
N ALA A 36 12.99 3.11 -0.69
CA ALA A 36 12.23 4.23 -0.15
C ALA A 36 12.07 4.18 1.37
N ALA A 37 13.03 3.58 2.08
CA ALA A 37 12.96 3.43 3.54
C ALA A 37 12.78 4.77 4.27
N ALA A 38 13.40 5.83 3.79
CA ALA A 38 13.27 7.16 4.39
C ALA A 38 11.88 7.77 4.23
N ASN A 39 11.04 7.19 3.37
CA ASN A 39 9.68 7.65 3.11
C ASN A 39 8.66 6.56 3.45
N ALA A 40 8.87 5.83 4.54
CA ALA A 40 7.99 4.76 5.03
C ALA A 40 7.74 3.68 3.96
N TYR A 41 8.73 3.43 3.11
CA TYR A 41 8.67 2.48 1.99
C TYR A 41 7.60 2.82 0.95
N VAL A 42 7.28 4.11 0.80
CA VAL A 42 6.38 4.59 -0.26
C VAL A 42 7.23 5.23 -1.35
N PRO A 43 7.39 4.60 -2.50
CA PRO A 43 8.22 5.16 -3.57
C PRO A 43 7.53 6.34 -4.26
N GLU A 44 8.31 7.26 -4.81
CA GLU A 44 7.78 8.26 -5.71
C GLU A 44 7.57 7.61 -7.08
N ASP A 45 6.34 7.19 -7.34
CA ASP A 45 5.98 6.46 -8.56
C ASP A 45 4.58 6.89 -8.97
N ASP A 46 4.37 7.11 -10.26
CA ASP A 46 3.08 7.50 -10.81
C ASP A 46 2.00 6.44 -10.55
N GLY A 47 2.40 5.22 -10.25
CA GLY A 47 1.49 4.14 -9.89
C GLY A 47 0.92 4.24 -8.48
N VAL A 48 1.45 5.12 -7.63
CA VAL A 48 0.95 5.31 -6.25
C VAL A 48 -0.11 6.40 -6.24
N LEU A 49 -1.32 6.05 -5.84
CA LEU A 49 -2.44 7.01 -5.72
C LEU A 49 -2.47 7.65 -4.33
N ALA A 50 -2.31 6.84 -3.29
CA ALA A 50 -2.33 7.28 -1.90
C ALA A 50 -1.65 6.22 -1.02
N ALA A 51 -1.17 6.63 0.16
CA ALA A 51 -0.48 5.69 1.04
C ALA A 51 -0.59 6.11 2.50
N THR A 52 -0.61 5.11 3.39
CA THR A 52 -0.53 5.34 4.84
C THR A 52 0.93 5.43 5.27
N ASP A 53 1.15 5.91 6.51
CA ASP A 53 2.42 5.69 7.19
C ASP A 53 2.57 4.20 7.54
N LEU A 54 3.79 3.80 7.92
CA LEU A 54 4.01 2.47 8.46
C LEU A 54 3.33 2.35 9.82
N ALA A 55 2.59 1.27 10.02
CA ALA A 55 2.01 0.91 11.30
C ALA A 55 2.88 -0.18 11.94
N LYS A 56 3.39 0.10 13.12
CA LYS A 56 4.07 -0.92 13.93
C LYS A 56 3.03 -1.82 14.58
N PRO A 57 3.42 -3.01 15.06
CA PRO A 57 2.47 -3.89 15.75
C PRO A 57 1.70 -3.15 16.84
N GLY A 58 0.38 -3.26 16.81
CA GLY A 58 -0.50 -2.59 17.74
C GLY A 58 -0.89 -1.17 17.36
N GLU A 59 -0.29 -0.60 16.31
CA GLU A 59 -0.64 0.75 15.86
C GLU A 59 -1.76 0.77 14.86
N THR A 60 -2.50 1.88 14.85
CA THR A 60 -3.54 2.18 13.85
C THR A 60 -3.15 3.44 13.11
N VAL A 61 -3.19 3.40 11.79
CA VAL A 61 -2.98 4.57 10.94
C VAL A 61 -4.22 4.83 10.11
N THR A 62 -4.43 6.09 9.74
CA THR A 62 -5.59 6.50 8.95
C THR A 62 -5.14 7.23 7.71
N LEU A 63 -5.77 6.90 6.57
CA LEU A 63 -5.57 7.58 5.31
C LEU A 63 -6.91 8.11 4.84
N THR A 64 -6.94 9.42 4.55
CA THR A 64 -8.09 10.05 3.93
C THR A 64 -7.73 10.40 2.49
N PHE A 65 -8.51 9.95 1.53
CA PHE A 65 -8.25 10.20 0.12
C PHE A 65 -9.58 10.29 -0.63
N THR A 66 -9.52 10.91 -1.82
CA THR A 66 -10.67 10.95 -2.71
C THR A 66 -10.65 9.72 -3.60
N ALA A 67 -11.77 8.99 -3.64
CA ALA A 67 -11.87 7.81 -4.51
C ALA A 67 -11.69 8.22 -5.97
N PRO A 68 -11.03 7.37 -6.80
CA PRO A 68 -10.93 7.65 -8.22
C PRO A 68 -12.30 7.85 -8.86
N SER A 69 -12.39 8.77 -9.81
CA SER A 69 -13.65 9.05 -10.49
C SER A 69 -14.03 7.96 -11.51
N GLU A 70 -13.06 7.19 -11.99
CA GLU A 70 -13.32 6.11 -12.93
C GLU A 70 -13.66 4.83 -12.21
N PRO A 71 -14.81 4.19 -12.55
CA PRO A 71 -15.13 2.86 -12.03
C PRO A 71 -14.06 1.86 -12.45
N GLY A 72 -13.75 0.91 -11.60
CA GLY A 72 -12.78 -0.11 -11.91
C GLY A 72 -12.18 -0.73 -10.66
N GLU A 73 -11.14 -1.51 -10.87
CA GLU A 73 -10.42 -2.18 -9.80
C GLU A 73 -9.06 -1.55 -9.61
N TYR A 74 -8.71 -1.30 -8.34
CA TYR A 74 -7.47 -0.65 -7.95
C TYR A 74 -6.81 -1.52 -6.89
N ALA A 75 -5.55 -1.91 -7.11
CA ALA A 75 -4.83 -2.71 -6.13
C ALA A 75 -4.45 -1.86 -4.92
N TYR A 76 -4.40 -2.49 -3.77
CA TYR A 76 -3.70 -1.93 -2.61
C TYR A 76 -2.74 -3.00 -2.08
N ILE A 77 -1.57 -2.56 -1.65
CA ILE A 77 -0.49 -3.46 -1.25
C ILE A 77 0.20 -2.95 0.00
N CYS A 78 0.92 -3.83 0.69
CA CYS A 78 1.90 -3.45 1.69
C CYS A 78 3.26 -3.37 1.02
N THR A 79 3.97 -2.25 1.18
CA THR A 79 5.27 -2.05 0.52
C THR A 79 6.46 -2.24 1.45
N PHE A 80 6.26 -2.63 2.70
CA PHE A 80 7.38 -3.05 3.55
C PHE A 80 8.13 -4.18 2.83
N PRO A 81 9.48 -4.16 2.80
CA PRO A 81 10.24 -5.07 1.93
C PRO A 81 9.81 -6.53 2.02
N GLY A 82 9.53 -7.12 0.87
CA GLY A 82 9.13 -8.52 0.74
C GLY A 82 7.66 -8.80 0.98
N HIS A 83 6.85 -7.82 1.40
CA HIS A 83 5.46 -8.09 1.78
C HIS A 83 4.47 -8.01 0.62
N TYR A 84 4.75 -7.23 -0.43
CA TYR A 84 3.74 -6.97 -1.47
C TYR A 84 3.29 -8.24 -2.23
N ALA A 85 4.13 -9.24 -2.31
CA ALA A 85 3.79 -10.47 -3.03
C ALA A 85 2.64 -11.24 -2.36
N MET A 86 2.49 -11.10 -1.04
CA MET A 86 1.48 -11.82 -0.26
C MET A 86 0.44 -10.89 0.38
N MET A 87 0.77 -9.60 0.55
CA MET A 87 -0.10 -8.63 1.20
C MET A 87 -0.64 -7.65 0.18
N GLN A 88 -1.64 -8.09 -0.57
CA GLN A 88 -2.30 -7.28 -1.58
C GLN A 88 -3.79 -7.58 -1.64
N GLY A 89 -4.56 -6.62 -2.09
CA GLY A 89 -5.99 -6.77 -2.29
C GLY A 89 -6.47 -5.84 -3.38
N THR A 90 -7.77 -5.81 -3.60
CA THR A 90 -8.38 -5.01 -4.66
C THR A 90 -9.49 -4.15 -4.08
N MET A 91 -9.46 -2.86 -4.41
CA MET A 91 -10.54 -1.93 -4.13
C MET A 91 -11.33 -1.74 -5.41
N ARG A 92 -12.65 -1.92 -5.35
CA ARG A 92 -13.53 -1.69 -6.49
C ARG A 92 -14.23 -0.36 -6.33
N VAL A 93 -14.15 0.48 -7.37
CA VAL A 93 -14.91 1.72 -7.47
C VAL A 93 -16.10 1.48 -8.37
N ILE A 94 -17.29 1.78 -7.87
CA ILE A 94 -18.55 1.63 -8.59
C ILE A 94 -19.28 2.97 -8.63
N GLN A 95 -20.23 3.08 -9.57
CA GLN A 95 -21.10 4.26 -9.64
C GLN A 95 -22.55 3.88 -9.42
#